data_9093960a1626234914126ba3bfb41fd7
#
_entry.id   9093960a1626234914126ba3bfb41fd7
#
_cell.length_a   1.000
_cell.length_b   1.000
_cell.length_c   1.000
_cell.angle_alpha   90.00
_cell.angle_beta   90.00
_cell.angle_gamma   90.00
#
_symmetry.space_group_name_H-M   'P 1'
#
loop_
_entity.id
_entity.type
_entity.pdbx_description
1 polymer ?
#
loop_
_entity_poly.entity_id
_entity_poly.type
_entity_poly.pdbx_seq_one_letter_code
_entity_poly.pdbx_strand_id
1 'polypeptide(L)'
;MSKAYPRFIVRLMVTPLLLSAASFSLAEGNNRRYRTTHHDFGGVGLLQTPTARMAREGSFSINANRTSPYSRYSISGQPLPWLESTIRYIAITNRKYEADRDGDQSLKDKAIDAKIRLWQESYWAPELALGFRDLGGTGLFSSEFIVANKRIYDFDFSLGVAWGYIGNRGDAGNPLSLISGSFDERTRSDDPGGTFNTSSYFSGRPGFFGGVEYQTPWDDLRIKVELDGNDYQSEPQNNNQTQDSPINVGALYSLTDGIDLTAAWERGNTAMFGITFHTNLKTASMPAKLLDPAPEVREPLPAGVNGAAVDWQNVSQRLQSNAGIKVQEISLHGDEVIVTGEQTTFRSQAKGLGRAARVLDNSLGEGRYDWYTLVYRSRGMPVSQTSINAEKLRQYELNEIDRQSLRRATANAVPSVLNDEVVYSAPLDRTDFSTGLGYTQSIGGPDNFLLYQFFLRFNAAYHFDRNKWIDGSLGLNLLNNYDEFVYDAPSQLPRVRTDVREYMTTSDVQLKHLQYTQTKQLDRDL
;
A
#
# COMPACT_ATOMS: atom_id res chain seq x y z
N MET A 1 26.19 40.62 13.93
CA MET A 1 26.77 39.88 12.78
C MET A 1 26.99 38.42 13.23
N SER A 2 25.99 37.58 13.01
CA SER A 2 26.06 36.17 13.28
C SER A 2 25.88 35.43 11.96
N LYS A 3 26.95 34.75 11.52
CA LYS A 3 26.96 33.95 10.29
C LYS A 3 26.17 32.66 10.54
N ALA A 4 24.99 32.55 9.97
CA ALA A 4 24.25 31.30 9.90
C ALA A 4 24.87 30.42 8.80
N TYR A 5 25.48 29.30 9.20
CA TYR A 5 25.86 28.22 8.27
C TYR A 5 24.59 27.46 7.86
N PRO A 6 24.37 27.19 6.57
CA PRO A 6 23.28 26.33 6.17
C PRO A 6 23.61 24.88 6.58
N ARG A 7 22.84 24.34 7.51
CA ARG A 7 22.85 22.93 7.83
C ARG A 7 22.17 22.16 6.69
N PHE A 8 22.95 21.75 5.70
CA PHE A 8 22.57 20.68 4.77
C PHE A 8 22.54 19.35 5.56
N ILE A 9 21.48 19.10 6.26
CA ILE A 9 21.15 17.76 6.71
C ILE A 9 20.30 17.17 5.59
N VAL A 10 20.90 16.30 4.77
CA VAL A 10 20.17 15.34 3.94
C VAL A 10 19.42 14.42 4.90
N ARG A 11 18.20 14.81 5.28
CA ARG A 11 17.27 13.89 5.95
C ARG A 11 16.80 12.89 4.88
N LEU A 12 17.48 11.76 4.86
CA LEU A 12 17.02 10.59 4.08
C LEU A 12 15.62 10.27 4.60
N MET A 13 14.59 10.46 3.76
CA MET A 13 13.22 10.02 4.06
C MET A 13 13.19 8.49 4.05
N VAL A 14 13.63 7.88 5.13
CA VAL A 14 13.42 6.45 5.39
C VAL A 14 12.03 6.32 6.01
N THR A 15 11.02 6.31 5.18
CA THR A 15 9.62 6.07 5.57
C THR A 15 9.42 4.58 5.91
N PRO A 16 8.49 4.22 6.77
CA PRO A 16 8.19 2.82 7.14
C PRO A 16 7.69 1.93 6.01
N LEU A 17 7.53 2.46 4.79
CA LEU A 17 7.44 1.64 3.57
C LEU A 17 8.65 0.68 3.45
N LEU A 18 9.80 0.99 4.03
CA LEU A 18 10.98 0.10 4.05
C LEU A 18 10.75 -1.17 4.86
N LEU A 19 9.98 -1.13 5.93
CA LEU A 19 9.72 -2.31 6.77
C LEU A 19 8.68 -3.27 6.15
N SER A 20 7.73 -2.76 5.36
CA SER A 20 6.80 -3.60 4.60
C SER A 20 7.39 -4.09 3.27
N ALA A 21 8.28 -3.31 2.65
CA ALA A 21 8.98 -3.70 1.42
C ALA A 21 9.99 -4.83 1.64
N ALA A 22 10.62 -4.90 2.81
CA ALA A 22 11.53 -6.00 3.16
C ALA A 22 10.84 -7.38 3.21
N SER A 23 9.53 -7.42 3.41
CA SER A 23 8.74 -8.66 3.42
C SER A 23 8.27 -9.11 2.03
N PHE A 24 8.39 -8.25 1.00
CA PHE A 24 7.96 -8.54 -0.38
C PHE A 24 9.04 -9.14 -1.28
N SER A 25 10.27 -9.27 -0.79
CA SER A 25 11.46 -9.52 -1.62
C SER A 25 11.84 -11.00 -1.87
N LEU A 26 11.04 -11.99 -1.51
CA LEU A 26 11.56 -13.37 -1.41
C LEU A 26 11.13 -14.36 -2.51
N ALA A 27 10.65 -13.97 -3.68
CA ALA A 27 10.19 -14.98 -4.64
C ALA A 27 10.26 -14.63 -6.13
N GLU A 28 11.30 -14.00 -6.61
CA GLU A 28 11.59 -14.03 -8.07
C GLU A 28 13.02 -14.47 -8.30
N GLY A 29 13.17 -15.55 -9.11
CA GLY A 29 14.44 -15.98 -9.69
C GLY A 29 15.03 -14.81 -10.48
N ASN A 30 16.08 -14.24 -9.94
CA ASN A 30 16.53 -12.89 -10.16
C ASN A 30 17.31 -12.74 -11.45
N ASN A 31 16.69 -12.24 -12.50
CA ASN A 31 17.44 -11.58 -13.55
C ASN A 31 17.30 -10.05 -13.39
N ARG A 32 18.05 -9.43 -12.46
CA ARG A 32 18.16 -7.98 -12.28
C ARG A 32 18.70 -7.30 -13.54
N ARG A 33 19.48 -8.04 -14.31
CA ARG A 33 20.04 -7.61 -15.57
C ARG A 33 18.92 -7.34 -16.57
N TYR A 34 18.94 -6.18 -17.21
CA TYR A 34 17.94 -5.73 -18.21
C TYR A 34 16.52 -5.48 -17.69
N ARG A 35 16.32 -5.35 -16.38
CA ARG A 35 15.04 -4.87 -15.84
C ARG A 35 14.81 -3.42 -16.27
N THR A 36 13.55 -3.04 -16.52
CA THR A 36 13.18 -1.66 -16.83
C THR A 36 13.43 -0.73 -15.64
N THR A 37 13.81 0.50 -15.92
CA THR A 37 14.08 1.56 -14.94
C THR A 37 13.14 2.74 -15.15
N HIS A 38 12.98 3.58 -14.13
CA HIS A 38 12.03 4.68 -14.15
C HIS A 38 12.75 6.01 -14.37
N HIS A 39 12.04 6.95 -15.02
CA HIS A 39 12.45 8.33 -15.15
C HIS A 39 11.79 9.19 -14.04
N ASP A 40 12.18 10.46 -13.94
CA ASP A 40 11.74 11.38 -12.88
C ASP A 40 10.23 11.60 -12.80
N PHE A 41 9.51 11.44 -13.90
CA PHE A 41 8.05 11.55 -13.92
C PHE A 41 7.35 10.22 -13.60
N GLY A 42 8.12 9.13 -13.34
CA GLY A 42 7.63 7.89 -12.76
C GLY A 42 7.44 6.73 -13.72
N GLY A 43 7.16 6.95 -15.01
CA GLY A 43 7.07 5.89 -16.02
C GLY A 43 8.43 5.28 -16.34
N VAL A 44 8.44 4.23 -17.18
CA VAL A 44 9.67 3.60 -17.65
C VAL A 44 10.42 4.54 -18.59
N GLY A 45 11.71 4.81 -18.27
CA GLY A 45 12.51 5.77 -19.03
C GLY A 45 13.94 5.96 -18.55
N LEU A 46 14.61 6.97 -19.11
CA LEU A 46 15.98 7.33 -18.75
C LEU A 46 16.01 8.20 -17.48
N LEU A 47 16.22 9.51 -17.59
CA LEU A 47 16.25 10.47 -16.48
C LEU A 47 15.00 11.36 -16.54
N GLN A 48 14.90 12.26 -17.50
CA GLN A 48 13.74 13.14 -17.74
C GLN A 48 12.80 12.58 -18.82
N THR A 49 13.32 11.73 -19.71
CA THR A 49 12.63 11.30 -20.93
C THR A 49 12.14 9.84 -20.85
N PRO A 50 10.96 9.57 -21.45
CA PRO A 50 10.43 8.22 -21.53
C PRO A 50 11.20 7.36 -22.54
N THR A 51 11.12 6.04 -22.41
CA THR A 51 11.56 5.06 -23.40
C THR A 51 10.37 4.25 -23.93
N ALA A 52 10.58 3.50 -25.03
CA ALA A 52 9.56 2.59 -25.55
C ALA A 52 9.39 1.34 -24.66
N ARG A 53 10.33 1.09 -23.76
CA ARG A 53 10.31 -0.10 -22.90
C ARG A 53 9.07 -0.14 -22.03
N MET A 54 8.52 -1.34 -21.86
CA MET A 54 7.43 -1.66 -20.97
C MET A 54 7.91 -2.53 -19.83
N ALA A 55 7.42 -2.27 -18.63
CA ALA A 55 7.61 -3.16 -17.50
C ALA A 55 6.84 -4.48 -17.74
N ARG A 56 7.07 -5.50 -16.92
CA ARG A 56 6.27 -6.72 -16.97
C ARG A 56 4.83 -6.44 -16.55
N GLU A 57 3.87 -7.12 -17.17
CA GLU A 57 2.46 -7.07 -16.76
C GLU A 57 2.31 -7.34 -15.26
N GLY A 58 1.52 -6.52 -14.58
CA GLY A 58 1.35 -6.57 -13.12
C GLY A 58 2.42 -5.81 -12.33
N SER A 59 3.42 -5.22 -13.00
CA SER A 59 4.39 -4.36 -12.32
C SER A 59 3.72 -3.11 -11.75
N PHE A 60 4.18 -2.73 -10.57
CA PHE A 60 3.73 -1.56 -9.82
C PHE A 60 4.95 -0.88 -9.20
N SER A 61 5.01 0.44 -9.27
CA SER A 61 6.10 1.20 -8.69
C SER A 61 5.62 2.50 -8.03
N ILE A 62 6.36 2.92 -7.01
CA ILE A 62 6.24 4.22 -6.38
C ILE A 62 7.59 4.90 -6.50
N ASN A 63 7.62 6.07 -7.10
CA ASN A 63 8.83 6.86 -7.28
C ASN A 63 8.72 8.18 -6.52
N ALA A 64 9.81 8.59 -5.90
CA ALA A 64 9.98 9.90 -5.31
C ALA A 64 11.34 10.45 -5.71
N ASN A 65 11.37 11.65 -6.28
CA ASN A 65 12.63 12.29 -6.67
C ASN A 65 12.59 13.80 -6.47
N ARG A 66 13.78 14.37 -6.48
CA ARG A 66 13.98 15.81 -6.36
C ARG A 66 15.05 16.29 -7.32
N THR A 67 14.62 17.20 -8.19
CA THR A 67 15.46 18.04 -9.05
C THR A 67 15.00 19.47 -8.88
N SER A 68 15.81 20.35 -8.31
CA SER A 68 15.38 21.73 -8.03
C SER A 68 14.86 22.43 -9.30
N PRO A 69 13.69 23.09 -9.25
CA PRO A 69 12.84 23.39 -8.09
C PRO A 69 11.70 22.36 -7.88
N TYR A 70 11.74 21.20 -8.51
CA TYR A 70 10.68 20.21 -8.52
C TYR A 70 10.91 19.11 -7.50
N SER A 71 9.86 18.76 -6.72
CA SER A 71 9.75 17.50 -6.00
C SER A 71 8.63 16.68 -6.64
N ARG A 72 8.95 15.48 -7.12
CA ARG A 72 8.03 14.64 -7.89
C ARG A 72 7.75 13.35 -7.15
N TYR A 73 6.50 12.96 -7.14
CA TYR A 73 6.00 11.72 -6.56
C TYR A 73 5.09 11.07 -7.58
N SER A 74 5.28 9.80 -7.83
CA SER A 74 4.45 9.09 -8.81
C SER A 74 4.17 7.66 -8.42
N ILE A 75 3.06 7.16 -8.93
CA ILE A 75 2.65 5.76 -8.86
C ILE A 75 2.46 5.31 -10.29
N SER A 76 3.21 4.28 -10.69
CA SER A 76 3.14 3.73 -12.05
C SER A 76 2.75 2.26 -12.01
N GLY A 77 2.00 1.84 -13.01
CA GLY A 77 1.54 0.47 -13.17
C GLY A 77 1.57 0.01 -14.61
N GLN A 78 1.76 -1.30 -14.78
CA GLN A 78 1.69 -2.00 -16.06
C GLN A 78 0.48 -2.94 -16.06
N PRO A 79 -0.75 -2.42 -16.24
CA PRO A 79 -1.97 -3.25 -16.15
C PRO A 79 -2.08 -4.26 -17.28
N LEU A 80 -1.52 -3.95 -18.46
CA LEU A 80 -1.51 -4.80 -19.64
C LEU A 80 -0.10 -4.81 -20.26
N PRO A 81 0.30 -5.84 -21.00
CA PRO A 81 1.64 -5.93 -21.58
C PRO A 81 2.03 -4.76 -22.50
N TRP A 82 1.04 -4.03 -23.01
CA TRP A 82 1.20 -2.93 -23.96
C TRP A 82 0.78 -1.56 -23.41
N LEU A 83 0.28 -1.48 -22.16
CA LEU A 83 -0.22 -0.24 -21.54
C LEU A 83 0.50 0.03 -20.22
N GLU A 84 1.17 1.17 -20.13
CA GLU A 84 1.69 1.77 -18.90
C GLU A 84 0.81 2.96 -18.52
N SER A 85 0.54 3.11 -17.23
CA SER A 85 -0.16 4.28 -16.68
C SER A 85 0.56 4.80 -15.46
N THR A 86 0.65 6.12 -15.34
CA THR A 86 1.32 6.78 -14.21
C THR A 86 0.44 7.89 -13.66
N ILE A 87 0.28 7.91 -12.34
CA ILE A 87 -0.34 9.02 -11.60
C ILE A 87 0.80 9.82 -10.97
N ARG A 88 0.80 11.13 -11.20
CA ARG A 88 1.85 12.05 -10.74
C ARG A 88 1.33 13.11 -9.81
N TYR A 89 2.23 13.51 -8.91
CA TYR A 89 2.11 14.71 -8.10
C TYR A 89 3.45 15.45 -8.11
N ILE A 90 3.46 16.70 -8.55
CA ILE A 90 4.65 17.54 -8.61
C ILE A 90 4.43 18.78 -7.72
N ALA A 91 5.35 19.01 -6.80
CA ALA A 91 5.42 20.26 -6.05
C ALA A 91 6.48 21.17 -6.67
N ILE A 92 6.08 22.38 -7.08
CA ILE A 92 6.95 23.42 -7.64
C ILE A 92 7.31 24.36 -6.50
N THR A 93 8.48 24.13 -5.89
CA THR A 93 8.81 24.71 -4.57
C THR A 93 9.11 26.21 -4.60
N ASN A 94 9.43 26.78 -5.76
CA ASN A 94 9.71 28.22 -5.95
C ASN A 94 8.55 28.98 -6.59
N ARG A 95 7.39 28.39 -6.72
CA ARG A 95 6.15 29.04 -7.18
C ARG A 95 5.06 28.82 -6.16
N LYS A 96 4.26 29.85 -5.92
CA LYS A 96 3.12 29.82 -5.00
C LYS A 96 1.82 29.82 -5.81
N TYR A 97 0.76 29.30 -5.23
CA TYR A 97 -0.59 29.62 -5.68
C TYR A 97 -0.83 31.13 -5.52
N GLU A 98 -1.91 31.65 -6.09
CA GLU A 98 -2.26 33.08 -5.98
C GLU A 98 -2.27 33.51 -4.51
N ALA A 99 -1.41 34.47 -4.16
CA ALA A 99 -1.14 34.90 -2.79
C ALA A 99 -2.39 35.40 -2.04
N ASP A 100 -3.40 35.86 -2.75
CA ASP A 100 -4.62 36.41 -2.17
C ASP A 100 -5.67 35.36 -1.75
N ARG A 101 -5.51 34.11 -2.17
CA ARG A 101 -6.51 33.06 -1.95
C ARG A 101 -6.06 31.93 -1.00
N ASP A 102 -4.79 31.52 -1.09
CA ASP A 102 -4.31 30.26 -0.50
C ASP A 102 -3.06 30.39 0.39
N GLY A 103 -2.64 31.62 0.73
CA GLY A 103 -1.46 31.84 1.58
C GLY A 103 -0.14 31.44 0.91
N ASP A 104 0.83 30.98 1.71
CA ASP A 104 2.19 30.65 1.28
C ASP A 104 2.34 29.26 0.62
N GLN A 105 1.24 28.70 0.10
CA GLN A 105 1.24 27.36 -0.49
C GLN A 105 2.02 27.27 -1.80
N SER A 106 2.96 26.33 -1.93
CA SER A 106 3.65 26.06 -3.19
C SER A 106 2.69 25.47 -4.24
N LEU A 107 2.91 25.80 -5.51
CA LEU A 107 2.12 25.30 -6.63
C LEU A 107 2.26 23.78 -6.76
N LYS A 108 1.13 23.09 -6.97
CA LYS A 108 1.06 21.65 -7.14
C LYS A 108 0.47 21.29 -8.49
N ASP A 109 1.10 20.32 -9.15
CA ASP A 109 0.57 19.67 -10.35
C ASP A 109 0.11 18.26 -10.03
N LYS A 110 -1.02 17.85 -10.58
CA LYS A 110 -1.55 16.48 -10.51
C LYS A 110 -1.91 16.03 -11.91
N ALA A 111 -1.38 14.90 -12.33
CA ALA A 111 -1.57 14.43 -13.69
C ALA A 111 -1.63 12.90 -13.79
N ILE A 112 -2.21 12.44 -14.89
CA ILE A 112 -2.22 11.04 -15.31
C ILE A 112 -1.51 10.97 -16.66
N ASP A 113 -0.54 10.09 -16.77
CA ASP A 113 0.19 9.78 -18.00
C ASP A 113 -0.21 8.39 -18.51
N ALA A 114 -0.14 8.20 -19.82
CA ALA A 114 -0.36 6.91 -20.47
C ALA A 114 0.69 6.68 -21.56
N LYS A 115 1.20 5.44 -21.67
CA LYS A 115 2.08 5.02 -22.75
C LYS A 115 1.63 3.68 -23.31
N ILE A 116 1.57 3.59 -24.63
CA ILE A 116 1.07 2.44 -25.39
C ILE A 116 2.19 1.91 -26.26
N ARG A 117 2.53 0.63 -26.11
CA ARG A 117 3.44 -0.05 -27.02
C ARG A 117 2.74 -0.35 -28.33
N LEU A 118 3.28 0.16 -29.44
CA LEU A 118 2.77 -0.08 -30.79
C LEU A 118 3.27 -1.42 -31.34
N TRP A 119 4.56 -1.73 -31.16
CA TRP A 119 5.12 -3.05 -31.42
C TRP A 119 6.35 -3.35 -30.56
N GLN A 120 6.63 -4.62 -30.40
CA GLN A 120 7.74 -5.09 -29.57
C GLN A 120 9.04 -5.15 -30.41
N GLU A 121 10.17 -4.96 -29.74
CA GLU A 121 11.48 -5.16 -30.37
C GLU A 121 11.62 -6.54 -30.98
N SER A 122 12.18 -6.59 -32.19
CA SER A 122 12.58 -7.80 -32.86
C SER A 122 14.05 -7.71 -33.29
N TYR A 123 14.57 -8.74 -33.92
CA TYR A 123 15.97 -8.69 -34.42
C TYR A 123 16.21 -7.48 -35.34
N TRP A 124 15.27 -7.16 -36.23
CA TRP A 124 15.41 -6.09 -37.23
C TRP A 124 14.73 -4.77 -36.83
N ALA A 125 13.67 -4.82 -36.07
CA ALA A 125 12.87 -3.64 -35.73
C ALA A 125 13.06 -3.23 -34.27
N PRO A 126 13.17 -1.92 -33.97
CA PRO A 126 13.15 -1.42 -32.60
C PRO A 126 11.78 -1.62 -31.97
N GLU A 127 11.69 -1.62 -30.64
CA GLU A 127 10.43 -1.42 -29.91
C GLU A 127 9.94 0.01 -30.18
N LEU A 128 8.62 0.19 -30.37
CA LEU A 128 8.01 1.50 -30.59
C LEU A 128 6.86 1.72 -29.62
N ALA A 129 6.82 2.91 -29.04
CA ALA A 129 5.72 3.35 -28.17
C ALA A 129 5.25 4.76 -28.51
N LEU A 130 3.96 4.98 -28.28
CA LEU A 130 3.27 6.26 -28.29
C LEU A 130 2.88 6.59 -26.86
N GLY A 131 3.13 7.82 -26.41
CA GLY A 131 2.76 8.21 -25.06
C GLY A 131 2.22 9.62 -24.97
N PHE A 132 1.47 9.82 -23.87
CA PHE A 132 0.83 11.07 -23.50
C PHE A 132 1.21 11.35 -22.05
N ARG A 133 1.90 12.47 -21.83
CA ARG A 133 2.18 13.00 -20.50
C ARG A 133 1.13 14.05 -20.17
N ASP A 134 0.62 14.02 -18.94
CA ASP A 134 -0.44 14.91 -18.48
C ASP A 134 -1.70 14.84 -19.36
N LEU A 135 -2.09 13.59 -19.69
CA LEU A 135 -3.29 13.30 -20.48
C LEU A 135 -4.56 13.78 -19.77
N GLY A 136 -4.60 13.66 -18.45
CA GLY A 136 -5.66 14.17 -17.59
C GLY A 136 -5.06 14.78 -16.34
N GLY A 137 -5.24 16.09 -16.15
CA GLY A 137 -4.66 16.80 -15.03
C GLY A 137 -4.75 18.32 -15.21
N THR A 138 -3.69 19.02 -14.82
CA THR A 138 -3.62 20.49 -14.97
C THR A 138 -3.19 20.94 -16.36
N GLY A 139 -2.62 20.04 -17.16
CA GLY A 139 -2.04 20.36 -18.48
C GLY A 139 -0.69 21.08 -18.43
N LEU A 140 -0.14 21.35 -17.24
CA LEU A 140 1.10 22.13 -17.08
C LEU A 140 2.32 21.47 -17.75
N PHE A 141 2.41 20.15 -17.70
CA PHE A 141 3.51 19.36 -18.28
C PHE A 141 3.05 18.51 -19.47
N SER A 142 1.99 18.95 -20.14
CA SER A 142 1.36 18.23 -21.24
C SER A 142 2.33 18.00 -22.40
N SER A 143 2.38 16.77 -22.89
CA SER A 143 3.27 16.35 -23.98
C SER A 143 2.82 15.07 -24.64
N GLU A 144 2.96 14.97 -25.95
CA GLU A 144 2.79 13.74 -26.73
C GLU A 144 4.16 13.34 -27.29
N PHE A 145 4.41 12.04 -27.37
CA PHE A 145 5.69 11.55 -27.87
C PHE A 145 5.57 10.21 -28.58
N ILE A 146 6.48 10.01 -29.53
CA ILE A 146 6.75 8.70 -30.15
C ILE A 146 8.22 8.40 -29.88
N VAL A 147 8.50 7.20 -29.37
CA VAL A 147 9.86 6.81 -29.01
C VAL A 147 10.13 5.38 -29.45
N ALA A 148 11.35 5.15 -29.97
CA ALA A 148 11.88 3.87 -30.39
C ALA A 148 13.04 3.44 -29.48
N ASN A 149 13.12 2.15 -29.14
CA ASN A 149 14.22 1.57 -28.39
C ASN A 149 14.82 0.37 -29.11
N LYS A 150 16.14 0.29 -29.09
CA LYS A 150 16.88 -0.86 -29.60
C LYS A 150 18.00 -1.25 -28.65
N ARG A 151 17.97 -2.50 -28.21
CA ARG A 151 19.06 -3.04 -27.39
C ARG A 151 20.13 -3.68 -28.25
N ILE A 152 21.37 -3.30 -28.00
CA ILE A 152 22.57 -3.87 -28.61
C ILE A 152 23.50 -4.24 -27.45
N TYR A 153 23.60 -5.53 -27.16
CA TYR A 153 24.32 -6.06 -25.99
C TYR A 153 23.82 -5.40 -24.67
N ASP A 154 24.73 -4.82 -23.93
CA ASP A 154 24.45 -4.18 -22.65
C ASP A 154 23.99 -2.70 -22.78
N PHE A 155 23.86 -2.19 -24.01
CA PHE A 155 23.40 -0.83 -24.30
C PHE A 155 21.96 -0.85 -24.82
N ASP A 156 21.11 -0.07 -24.20
CA ASP A 156 19.73 0.16 -24.65
C ASP A 156 19.60 1.58 -25.17
N PHE A 157 19.57 1.73 -26.48
CA PHE A 157 19.46 3.00 -27.16
C PHE A 157 18.00 3.42 -27.31
N SER A 158 17.70 4.69 -27.07
CA SER A 158 16.39 5.29 -27.32
C SER A 158 16.49 6.53 -28.17
N LEU A 159 15.51 6.73 -29.04
CA LEU A 159 15.37 7.94 -29.85
C LEU A 159 13.87 8.24 -30.00
N GLY A 160 13.49 9.47 -29.72
CA GLY A 160 12.10 9.91 -29.76
C GLY A 160 11.92 11.31 -30.31
N VAL A 161 10.69 11.60 -30.65
CA VAL A 161 10.20 12.92 -31.02
C VAL A 161 9.01 13.27 -30.12
N ALA A 162 8.96 14.47 -29.61
CA ALA A 162 7.89 14.91 -28.73
C ALA A 162 7.39 16.31 -29.07
N TRP A 163 6.11 16.53 -28.77
CA TRP A 163 5.44 17.83 -28.79
C TRP A 163 5.12 18.25 -27.36
N GLY A 164 5.06 19.55 -27.10
CA GLY A 164 4.83 20.10 -25.78
C GLY A 164 6.04 19.98 -24.87
N TYR A 165 5.82 19.75 -23.57
CA TYR A 165 6.86 19.92 -22.54
C TYR A 165 8.16 19.13 -22.81
N ILE A 166 8.08 17.85 -23.23
CA ILE A 166 9.27 17.03 -23.53
C ILE A 166 10.01 17.58 -24.76
N GLY A 167 9.30 18.16 -25.71
CA GLY A 167 9.84 18.65 -26.98
C GLY A 167 9.98 20.18 -27.08
N ASN A 168 9.93 20.92 -25.97
CA ASN A 168 9.92 22.40 -25.97
C ASN A 168 11.14 23.05 -26.63
N ARG A 169 12.26 22.33 -26.82
CA ARG A 169 13.40 22.81 -27.57
C ARG A 169 13.06 23.10 -29.03
N GLY A 170 12.05 22.45 -29.61
CA GLY A 170 11.49 22.79 -30.90
C GLY A 170 12.49 22.66 -32.08
N ASP A 171 13.16 21.54 -32.21
CA ASP A 171 14.27 21.30 -33.13
C ASP A 171 13.87 21.29 -34.61
N ALA A 172 12.57 20.97 -34.90
CA ALA A 172 12.10 20.81 -36.27
C ALA A 172 10.77 21.52 -36.51
N GLY A 173 10.42 21.76 -37.77
CA GLY A 173 9.06 22.15 -38.17
C GLY A 173 8.10 20.95 -37.94
N ASN A 174 6.84 21.25 -37.60
CA ASN A 174 5.87 20.17 -37.38
C ASN A 174 5.48 19.49 -38.70
N PRO A 175 5.74 18.19 -38.91
CA PRO A 175 5.37 17.53 -40.15
C PRO A 175 3.85 17.46 -40.37
N LEU A 176 3.05 17.53 -39.31
CA LEU A 176 1.58 17.48 -39.39
C LEU A 176 1.00 18.79 -39.90
N SER A 177 1.76 19.91 -39.90
CA SER A 177 1.38 21.15 -40.51
C SER A 177 1.14 21.02 -42.02
N LEU A 178 1.75 20.03 -42.66
CA LEU A 178 1.48 19.69 -44.06
C LEU A 178 0.05 19.19 -44.30
N ILE A 179 -0.58 18.68 -43.23
CA ILE A 179 -1.97 18.13 -43.28
C ILE A 179 -2.96 19.25 -42.92
N SER A 180 -2.68 19.99 -41.86
CA SER A 180 -3.54 21.10 -41.40
C SER A 180 -2.73 22.15 -40.62
N GLY A 181 -3.00 23.42 -40.89
CA GLY A 181 -2.43 24.57 -40.14
C GLY A 181 -2.81 24.58 -38.65
N SER A 182 -3.78 23.77 -38.22
CA SER A 182 -4.11 23.60 -36.78
C SER A 182 -2.96 23.00 -35.97
N PHE A 183 -1.98 22.38 -36.62
CA PHE A 183 -0.80 21.81 -35.96
C PHE A 183 0.38 22.77 -35.88
N ASP A 184 0.30 24.00 -36.43
CA ASP A 184 1.40 24.93 -36.45
C ASP A 184 1.76 25.46 -35.06
N GLU A 185 0.75 25.78 -34.25
CA GLU A 185 0.92 26.35 -32.93
C GLU A 185 0.20 25.51 -31.85
N ARG A 186 0.86 25.34 -30.70
CA ARG A 186 0.27 24.74 -29.52
C ARG A 186 -0.43 25.77 -28.67
N THR A 187 -1.76 25.76 -28.66
CA THR A 187 -2.55 26.59 -27.76
C THR A 187 -2.46 26.05 -26.32
N ARG A 188 -2.05 26.92 -25.39
CA ARG A 188 -2.17 26.60 -23.95
C ARG A 188 -3.65 26.70 -23.58
N SER A 189 -4.15 25.64 -22.93
CA SER A 189 -5.50 25.67 -22.38
C SER A 189 -5.54 26.52 -21.13
N ASP A 190 -6.41 27.53 -21.10
CA ASP A 190 -6.77 28.28 -19.90
C ASP A 190 -7.94 27.59 -19.14
N ASP A 191 -8.30 26.36 -19.52
CA ASP A 191 -9.38 25.61 -18.90
C ASP A 191 -9.04 25.19 -17.46
N PRO A 192 -10.05 25.12 -16.59
CA PRO A 192 -9.87 24.55 -15.25
C PRO A 192 -9.30 23.13 -15.36
N GLY A 193 -8.27 22.80 -14.58
CA GLY A 193 -7.62 21.50 -14.60
C GLY A 193 -8.62 20.33 -14.50
N GLY A 194 -8.32 19.24 -15.20
CA GLY A 194 -9.15 18.03 -15.22
C GLY A 194 -9.94 17.80 -16.51
N THR A 195 -9.80 18.68 -17.50
CA THR A 195 -10.40 18.51 -18.83
C THR A 195 -9.42 17.86 -19.81
N PHE A 196 -9.91 16.98 -20.68
CA PHE A 196 -9.13 16.42 -21.79
C PHE A 196 -9.13 17.42 -22.95
N ASN A 197 -8.06 18.20 -23.09
CA ASN A 197 -7.93 19.11 -24.23
C ASN A 197 -7.17 18.44 -25.38
N THR A 198 -7.90 17.77 -26.26
CA THR A 198 -7.32 17.08 -27.42
C THR A 198 -6.95 18.00 -28.58
N SER A 199 -7.39 19.27 -28.55
CA SER A 199 -7.17 20.23 -29.67
C SER A 199 -5.71 20.66 -29.80
N SER A 200 -4.91 20.52 -28.75
CA SER A 200 -3.48 20.87 -28.73
C SER A 200 -2.54 19.68 -28.97
N TYR A 201 -3.09 18.46 -29.17
CA TYR A 201 -2.26 17.28 -29.32
C TYR A 201 -1.46 17.32 -30.63
N PHE A 202 -0.17 16.95 -30.54
CA PHE A 202 0.78 16.94 -31.64
C PHE A 202 0.95 18.31 -32.34
N SER A 203 0.60 19.40 -31.66
CA SER A 203 0.69 20.77 -32.21
C SER A 203 1.94 21.47 -31.69
N GLY A 204 2.42 22.48 -32.45
CA GLY A 204 3.67 23.19 -32.21
C GLY A 204 4.89 22.47 -32.76
N ARG A 205 6.06 23.06 -32.59
CA ARG A 205 7.34 22.54 -33.07
C ARG A 205 7.77 21.35 -32.22
N PRO A 206 8.05 20.16 -32.80
CA PRO A 206 8.56 19.04 -32.05
C PRO A 206 10.05 19.17 -31.72
N GLY A 207 10.46 18.60 -30.58
CA GLY A 207 11.84 18.41 -30.19
C GLY A 207 12.24 16.93 -30.22
N PHE A 208 13.52 16.67 -30.47
CA PHE A 208 14.10 15.33 -30.41
C PHE A 208 14.65 15.07 -29.01
N PHE A 209 14.48 13.84 -28.54
CA PHE A 209 15.03 13.37 -27.28
C PHE A 209 15.52 11.94 -27.43
N GLY A 210 16.32 11.48 -26.49
CA GLY A 210 16.77 10.10 -26.48
C GLY A 210 18.00 9.89 -25.62
N GLY A 211 18.64 8.76 -25.78
CA GLY A 211 19.85 8.46 -25.01
C GLY A 211 20.18 7.00 -24.96
N VAL A 212 20.94 6.62 -23.95
CA VAL A 212 21.41 5.26 -23.76
C VAL A 212 21.41 4.90 -22.28
N GLU A 213 20.89 3.71 -21.98
CA GLU A 213 21.09 3.05 -20.70
C GLU A 213 22.14 1.94 -20.90
N TYR A 214 23.21 1.99 -20.12
CA TYR A 214 24.26 1.01 -20.10
C TYR A 214 24.15 0.12 -18.86
N GLN A 215 23.94 -1.18 -19.05
CA GLN A 215 24.05 -2.16 -17.99
C GLN A 215 25.53 -2.45 -17.74
N THR A 216 26.05 -2.02 -16.61
CA THR A 216 27.43 -2.27 -16.25
C THR A 216 27.68 -3.78 -15.99
N PRO A 217 28.95 -4.24 -15.89
CA PRO A 217 29.24 -5.59 -15.44
C PRO A 217 28.70 -5.94 -14.04
N TRP A 218 28.39 -4.94 -13.23
CA TRP A 218 27.70 -5.11 -11.95
C TRP A 218 26.18 -5.09 -12.18
N ASP A 219 25.51 -6.18 -11.88
CA ASP A 219 24.07 -6.35 -12.15
C ASP A 219 23.21 -5.27 -11.49
N ASP A 220 23.68 -4.71 -10.37
CA ASP A 220 22.97 -3.70 -9.59
C ASP A 220 23.22 -2.25 -10.07
N LEU A 221 24.18 -2.01 -10.97
CA LEU A 221 24.55 -0.66 -11.40
C LEU A 221 24.27 -0.42 -12.88
N ARG A 222 23.59 0.68 -13.20
CA ARG A 222 23.35 1.16 -14.56
C ARG A 222 23.76 2.61 -14.70
N ILE A 223 24.24 2.96 -15.86
CA ILE A 223 24.60 4.33 -16.24
C ILE A 223 23.63 4.79 -17.31
N LYS A 224 23.16 6.02 -17.19
CA LYS A 224 22.25 6.64 -18.14
C LYS A 224 22.86 7.92 -18.68
N VAL A 225 22.81 8.08 -20.00
CA VAL A 225 23.16 9.32 -20.70
C VAL A 225 21.97 9.69 -21.57
N GLU A 226 21.51 10.92 -21.48
CA GLU A 226 20.27 11.38 -22.07
C GLU A 226 20.49 12.73 -22.77
N LEU A 227 19.93 12.84 -23.96
CA LEU A 227 19.68 14.11 -24.64
C LEU A 227 18.27 14.56 -24.29
N ASP A 228 18.14 15.64 -23.53
CA ASP A 228 16.86 16.21 -23.15
C ASP A 228 16.26 17.00 -24.32
N GLY A 229 14.97 16.81 -24.59
CA GLY A 229 14.24 17.55 -25.63
C GLY A 229 13.63 18.87 -25.14
N ASN A 230 13.70 19.15 -23.85
CA ASN A 230 13.28 20.41 -23.24
C ASN A 230 14.45 21.38 -23.11
N ASP A 231 14.22 22.66 -23.39
CA ASP A 231 15.19 23.75 -23.19
C ASP A 231 14.93 24.57 -21.92
N TYR A 232 13.86 24.24 -21.20
CA TYR A 232 13.42 24.88 -19.94
C TYR A 232 13.12 26.40 -20.07
N GLN A 233 12.93 26.90 -21.29
CA GLN A 233 12.58 28.30 -21.53
C GLN A 233 11.07 28.54 -21.64
N SER A 234 10.29 27.48 -21.65
CA SER A 234 8.82 27.50 -21.69
C SER A 234 8.20 26.76 -20.51
N GLU A 235 8.83 26.89 -19.35
CA GLU A 235 8.36 26.21 -18.13
C GLU A 235 6.99 26.71 -17.67
N PRO A 236 6.17 25.83 -17.04
CA PRO A 236 4.88 26.21 -16.50
C PRO A 236 4.98 27.43 -15.56
N GLN A 237 4.00 28.33 -15.63
CA GLN A 237 3.92 29.54 -14.81
C GLN A 237 5.16 30.44 -14.95
N ASN A 238 5.77 30.50 -16.13
CA ASN A 238 6.99 31.27 -16.41
C ASN A 238 8.14 30.93 -15.45
N ASN A 239 8.19 29.67 -14.97
CA ASN A 239 9.23 29.20 -14.06
C ASN A 239 10.48 28.73 -14.81
N ASN A 240 10.91 29.51 -15.81
CA ASN A 240 12.02 29.16 -16.67
C ASN A 240 13.29 28.87 -15.87
N GLN A 241 14.03 27.87 -16.33
CA GLN A 241 15.25 27.38 -15.68
C GLN A 241 16.43 27.55 -16.65
N THR A 242 17.60 27.76 -16.09
CA THR A 242 18.84 27.76 -16.90
C THR A 242 19.19 26.32 -17.25
N GLN A 243 19.59 26.12 -18.51
CA GLN A 243 20.15 24.87 -18.99
C GLN A 243 21.54 25.13 -19.56
N ASP A 244 22.59 24.65 -18.91
CA ASP A 244 23.97 24.80 -19.36
C ASP A 244 24.37 23.67 -20.33
N SER A 245 23.66 22.56 -20.31
CA SER A 245 23.83 21.43 -21.21
C SER A 245 22.51 20.68 -21.44
N PRO A 246 22.19 20.31 -22.69
CA PRO A 246 21.05 19.43 -22.96
C PRO A 246 21.35 17.95 -22.65
N ILE A 247 22.59 17.63 -22.25
CA ILE A 247 22.97 16.27 -21.89
C ILE A 247 22.86 16.08 -20.39
N ASN A 248 22.03 15.11 -19.99
CA ASN A 248 21.91 14.62 -18.63
C ASN A 248 22.69 13.31 -18.46
N VAL A 249 23.35 13.15 -17.32
CA VAL A 249 24.10 11.94 -16.98
C VAL A 249 23.71 11.48 -15.59
N GLY A 250 23.44 10.18 -15.44
CA GLY A 250 23.06 9.63 -14.14
C GLY A 250 23.43 8.18 -13.97
N ALA A 251 23.27 7.72 -12.73
CA ALA A 251 23.47 6.35 -12.34
C ALA A 251 22.28 5.85 -11.52
N LEU A 252 21.91 4.61 -11.75
CA LEU A 252 20.92 3.90 -10.96
C LEU A 252 21.58 2.72 -10.27
N TYR A 253 21.38 2.62 -8.97
CA TYR A 253 21.85 1.52 -8.15
C TYR A 253 20.67 0.76 -7.53
N SER A 254 20.55 -0.53 -7.83
CA SER A 254 19.53 -1.41 -7.26
C SER A 254 19.97 -1.89 -5.87
N LEU A 255 19.48 -1.23 -4.82
CA LEU A 255 19.79 -1.56 -3.43
C LEU A 255 19.26 -2.95 -3.05
N THR A 256 18.08 -3.29 -3.52
CA THR A 256 17.42 -4.61 -3.39
C THR A 256 16.65 -4.92 -4.65
N ASP A 257 15.99 -6.09 -4.72
CA ASP A 257 15.11 -6.45 -5.84
C ASP A 257 13.90 -5.52 -6.03
N GLY A 258 13.53 -4.80 -4.98
CA GLY A 258 12.38 -3.90 -4.98
C GLY A 258 12.70 -2.43 -4.75
N ILE A 259 14.00 -2.04 -4.66
CA ILE A 259 14.39 -0.66 -4.34
C ILE A 259 15.55 -0.22 -5.23
N ASP A 260 15.32 0.82 -6.02
CA ASP A 260 16.33 1.48 -6.83
C ASP A 260 16.60 2.90 -6.31
N LEU A 261 17.88 3.28 -6.28
CA LEU A 261 18.35 4.63 -6.00
C LEU A 261 18.88 5.23 -7.29
N THR A 262 18.50 6.46 -7.60
CA THR A 262 18.97 7.18 -8.78
C THR A 262 19.65 8.47 -8.36
N ALA A 263 20.79 8.78 -8.96
CA ALA A 263 21.45 10.06 -8.85
C ALA A 263 21.87 10.54 -10.24
N ALA A 264 21.63 11.83 -10.53
CA ALA A 264 21.96 12.38 -11.84
C ALA A 264 22.44 13.84 -11.75
N TRP A 265 23.10 14.26 -12.81
CA TRP A 265 23.42 15.66 -13.10
C TRP A 265 22.65 16.07 -14.34
N GLU A 266 21.70 16.94 -14.15
CA GLU A 266 20.74 17.36 -15.16
C GLU A 266 20.94 18.81 -15.55
N ARG A 267 20.54 19.17 -16.77
CA ARG A 267 20.64 20.54 -17.32
C ARG A 267 22.07 21.12 -17.31
N GLY A 268 23.08 20.32 -17.00
CA GLY A 268 24.46 20.77 -16.83
C GLY A 268 24.76 21.50 -15.52
N ASN A 269 23.75 21.73 -14.66
CA ASN A 269 23.89 22.57 -13.46
C ASN A 269 23.09 22.09 -12.23
N THR A 270 22.33 21.01 -12.33
CA THR A 270 21.40 20.61 -11.26
C THR A 270 21.57 19.15 -10.89
N ALA A 271 21.76 18.88 -9.60
CA ALA A 271 21.74 17.51 -9.07
C ALA A 271 20.31 17.00 -8.91
N MET A 272 20.10 15.75 -9.27
CA MET A 272 18.88 14.97 -9.03
C MET A 272 19.17 13.78 -8.12
N PHE A 273 18.24 13.49 -7.23
CA PHE A 273 18.23 12.28 -6.41
C PHE A 273 16.82 11.69 -6.40
N GLY A 274 16.75 10.38 -6.55
CA GLY A 274 15.49 9.65 -6.57
C GLY A 274 15.56 8.29 -5.90
N ILE A 275 14.40 7.83 -5.47
CA ILE A 275 14.19 6.47 -4.95
C ILE A 275 12.92 5.90 -5.61
N THR A 276 13.02 4.66 -6.06
CA THR A 276 11.90 3.92 -6.64
C THR A 276 11.70 2.62 -5.88
N PHE A 277 10.49 2.42 -5.39
CA PHE A 277 10.02 1.14 -4.86
C PHE A 277 9.21 0.46 -5.96
N HIS A 278 9.50 -0.80 -6.24
CA HIS A 278 8.77 -1.53 -7.28
C HIS A 278 8.54 -2.98 -6.87
N THR A 279 7.46 -3.54 -7.39
CA THR A 279 7.07 -4.94 -7.21
C THR A 279 6.25 -5.39 -8.42
N ASN A 280 6.03 -6.69 -8.54
CA ASN A 280 5.08 -7.22 -9.52
C ASN A 280 3.93 -7.91 -8.78
N LEU A 281 2.75 -7.31 -8.85
CA LEU A 281 1.56 -7.78 -8.12
C LEU A 281 1.04 -9.12 -8.65
N LYS A 282 1.38 -9.49 -9.89
CA LYS A 282 0.97 -10.76 -10.51
C LYS A 282 1.85 -11.94 -10.03
N THR A 283 3.12 -11.66 -9.75
CA THR A 283 4.10 -12.67 -9.34
C THR A 283 4.46 -12.58 -7.86
N ALA A 284 4.04 -11.50 -7.17
CA ALA A 284 4.26 -11.36 -5.74
C ALA A 284 3.63 -12.56 -5.00
N SER A 285 4.48 -13.43 -4.48
CA SER A 285 4.03 -14.55 -3.68
C SER A 285 3.58 -14.01 -2.32
N MET A 286 2.36 -14.35 -1.93
CA MET A 286 1.99 -14.21 -0.52
C MET A 286 2.95 -15.07 0.32
N PRO A 287 3.35 -14.61 1.52
CA PRO A 287 4.15 -15.44 2.41
C PRO A 287 3.49 -16.82 2.53
N ALA A 288 4.29 -17.87 2.40
CA ALA A 288 3.79 -19.24 2.50
C ALA A 288 2.99 -19.36 3.81
N LYS A 289 1.75 -19.82 3.70
CA LYS A 289 0.97 -20.11 4.90
C LYS A 289 1.74 -21.16 5.69
N LEU A 290 2.08 -20.85 6.92
CA LEU A 290 2.61 -21.86 7.84
C LEU A 290 1.61 -22.99 7.91
N LEU A 291 2.10 -24.21 7.74
CA LEU A 291 1.30 -25.41 7.93
C LEU A 291 0.81 -25.42 9.38
N ASP A 292 -0.49 -25.41 9.54
CA ASP A 292 -1.18 -25.44 10.83
C ASP A 292 -2.28 -26.52 10.71
N PRO A 293 -1.88 -27.82 10.77
CA PRO A 293 -2.82 -28.92 10.68
C PRO A 293 -3.79 -28.88 11.85
N ALA A 294 -5.03 -29.29 11.61
CA ALA A 294 -5.99 -29.46 12.69
C ALA A 294 -5.51 -30.58 13.65
N PRO A 295 -5.87 -30.51 14.95
CA PRO A 295 -5.63 -31.62 15.84
C PRO A 295 -6.22 -32.91 15.25
N GLU A 296 -5.47 -33.98 15.28
CA GLU A 296 -5.96 -35.31 14.88
C GLU A 296 -6.96 -35.83 15.91
N VAL A 297 -7.99 -36.50 15.46
CA VAL A 297 -8.87 -37.27 16.36
C VAL A 297 -8.10 -38.54 16.76
N ARG A 298 -7.88 -38.72 18.04
CA ARG A 298 -7.19 -39.89 18.57
C ARG A 298 -8.15 -41.10 18.56
N GLU A 299 -7.58 -42.30 18.49
CA GLU A 299 -8.34 -43.50 18.75
C GLU A 299 -9.00 -43.44 20.15
N PRO A 300 -10.14 -44.10 20.33
CA PRO A 300 -10.89 -44.06 21.58
C PRO A 300 -9.99 -44.35 22.78
N LEU A 301 -10.13 -43.57 23.84
CA LEU A 301 -9.51 -43.89 25.11
C LEU A 301 -9.99 -45.28 25.54
N PRO A 302 -9.12 -46.18 26.05
CA PRO A 302 -9.52 -47.49 26.50
C PRO A 302 -10.72 -47.41 27.43
N ALA A 303 -11.71 -48.32 27.25
CA ALA A 303 -12.87 -48.44 28.11
C ALA A 303 -12.42 -48.69 29.54
N GLY A 304 -12.44 -47.68 30.39
CA GLY A 304 -11.93 -47.73 31.77
C GLY A 304 -11.51 -46.37 32.31
N VAL A 305 -11.27 -45.38 31.42
CA VAL A 305 -10.99 -44.00 31.79
C VAL A 305 -12.29 -43.17 31.94
N ASN A 306 -13.45 -43.77 31.67
CA ASN A 306 -14.77 -43.13 31.68
C ASN A 306 -15.26 -42.65 33.06
N GLY A 307 -14.51 -42.84 34.14
CA GLY A 307 -14.85 -42.38 35.49
C GLY A 307 -14.00 -41.23 36.04
N ALA A 308 -12.96 -40.82 35.32
CA ALA A 308 -12.14 -39.73 35.80
C ALA A 308 -12.86 -38.38 35.60
N ALA A 309 -12.81 -37.52 36.60
CA ALA A 309 -13.32 -36.16 36.51
C ALA A 309 -12.59 -35.40 35.36
N VAL A 310 -13.36 -34.74 34.51
CA VAL A 310 -12.79 -33.94 33.39
C VAL A 310 -12.08 -32.72 33.96
N ASP A 311 -10.82 -32.55 33.57
CA ASP A 311 -10.08 -31.31 33.85
C ASP A 311 -10.49 -30.20 32.85
N TRP A 312 -11.57 -29.49 33.17
CA TRP A 312 -12.11 -28.41 32.33
C TRP A 312 -11.16 -27.24 32.16
N GLN A 313 -10.25 -26.99 33.10
CA GLN A 313 -9.23 -25.99 32.97
C GLN A 313 -8.24 -26.36 31.85
N ASN A 314 -7.79 -27.59 31.80
CA ASN A 314 -6.94 -28.13 30.73
C ASN A 314 -7.66 -28.09 29.38
N VAL A 315 -8.94 -28.47 29.34
CA VAL A 315 -9.78 -28.37 28.12
C VAL A 315 -9.83 -26.92 27.63
N SER A 316 -10.07 -25.95 28.51
CA SER A 316 -10.10 -24.52 28.17
C SER A 316 -8.75 -24.04 27.56
N GLN A 317 -7.61 -24.43 28.15
CA GLN A 317 -6.28 -24.09 27.63
C GLN A 317 -6.02 -24.72 26.25
N ARG A 318 -6.45 -25.97 26.03
CA ARG A 318 -6.33 -26.65 24.74
C ARG A 318 -7.23 -26.02 23.68
N LEU A 319 -8.43 -25.57 24.02
CA LEU A 319 -9.33 -24.83 23.15
C LEU A 319 -8.68 -23.50 22.72
N GLN A 320 -8.02 -22.81 23.63
CA GLN A 320 -7.33 -21.56 23.32
C GLN A 320 -6.11 -21.80 22.40
N SER A 321 -5.27 -22.77 22.73
CA SER A 321 -4.02 -23.03 21.98
C SER A 321 -4.28 -23.64 20.60
N ASN A 322 -5.23 -24.58 20.46
CA ASN A 322 -5.46 -25.33 19.23
C ASN A 322 -6.60 -24.77 18.37
N ALA A 323 -7.65 -24.23 19.02
CA ALA A 323 -8.83 -23.71 18.32
C ALA A 323 -8.91 -22.19 18.31
N GLY A 324 -8.01 -21.51 19.02
CA GLY A 324 -7.98 -20.05 19.12
C GLY A 324 -9.19 -19.45 19.83
N ILE A 325 -9.84 -20.21 20.69
CA ILE A 325 -11.03 -19.78 21.43
C ILE A 325 -10.64 -19.36 22.84
N LYS A 326 -10.74 -18.08 23.16
CA LYS A 326 -10.67 -17.59 24.54
C LYS A 326 -11.97 -17.98 25.26
N VAL A 327 -11.92 -19.14 25.94
CA VAL A 327 -13.08 -19.69 26.62
C VAL A 327 -13.49 -18.77 27.78
N GLN A 328 -14.77 -18.45 27.87
CA GLN A 328 -15.35 -17.70 28.97
C GLN A 328 -16.11 -18.62 29.93
N GLU A 329 -16.78 -19.64 29.39
CA GLU A 329 -17.59 -20.57 30.14
C GLU A 329 -17.70 -21.91 29.40
N ILE A 330 -17.74 -23.00 30.13
CA ILE A 330 -18.15 -24.31 29.61
C ILE A 330 -19.32 -24.78 30.46
N SER A 331 -20.40 -25.15 29.81
CA SER A 331 -21.60 -25.67 30.45
C SER A 331 -22.05 -26.97 29.81
N LEU A 332 -22.86 -27.72 30.54
CA LEU A 332 -23.44 -28.99 30.13
C LEU A 332 -24.96 -28.87 30.09
N HIS A 333 -25.57 -29.38 29.02
CA HIS A 333 -27.01 -29.47 28.87
C HIS A 333 -27.39 -30.88 28.33
N GLY A 334 -27.77 -31.78 29.22
CA GLY A 334 -27.99 -33.17 28.84
C GLY A 334 -26.75 -33.81 28.23
N ASP A 335 -26.87 -34.26 26.98
CA ASP A 335 -25.77 -34.88 26.20
C ASP A 335 -25.01 -33.86 25.35
N GLU A 336 -25.09 -32.57 25.67
CA GLU A 336 -24.45 -31.48 24.95
C GLU A 336 -23.40 -30.77 25.81
N VAL A 337 -22.21 -30.50 25.22
CA VAL A 337 -21.19 -29.63 25.81
C VAL A 337 -21.21 -28.32 25.11
N ILE A 338 -21.46 -27.23 25.86
CA ILE A 338 -21.55 -25.89 25.35
C ILE A 338 -20.31 -25.09 25.78
N VAL A 339 -19.54 -24.65 24.79
CA VAL A 339 -18.39 -23.79 25.00
C VAL A 339 -18.75 -22.37 24.58
N THR A 340 -18.74 -21.46 25.52
CA THR A 340 -18.97 -20.03 25.29
C THR A 340 -17.65 -19.29 25.30
N GLY A 341 -17.33 -18.58 24.22
CA GLY A 341 -16.05 -17.91 24.10
C GLY A 341 -15.92 -17.00 22.90
N GLU A 342 -14.74 -16.43 22.78
CA GLU A 342 -14.37 -15.47 21.73
C GLU A 342 -13.25 -16.04 20.86
N GLN A 343 -13.39 -15.96 19.53
CA GLN A 343 -12.34 -16.39 18.60
C GLN A 343 -11.27 -15.32 18.47
N THR A 344 -10.03 -15.67 18.80
CA THR A 344 -8.90 -14.74 18.83
C THR A 344 -7.87 -14.97 17.71
N THR A 345 -7.89 -16.16 17.09
CA THR A 345 -6.82 -16.57 16.15
C THR A 345 -7.31 -16.73 14.72
N PHE A 346 -8.48 -17.36 14.51
CA PHE A 346 -8.96 -17.69 13.17
C PHE A 346 -10.07 -16.75 12.71
N ARG A 347 -9.92 -16.19 11.51
CA ARG A 347 -10.99 -15.41 10.87
C ARG A 347 -12.20 -16.26 10.48
N SER A 348 -11.97 -17.55 10.18
CA SER A 348 -13.03 -18.50 9.82
C SER A 348 -13.59 -19.16 11.07
N GLN A 349 -14.87 -18.90 11.39
CA GLN A 349 -15.59 -19.56 12.48
C GLN A 349 -15.65 -21.09 12.30
N ALA A 350 -15.86 -21.56 11.07
CA ALA A 350 -15.88 -22.97 10.75
C ALA A 350 -14.54 -23.68 11.06
N LYS A 351 -13.39 -22.98 10.85
CA LYS A 351 -12.07 -23.51 11.23
C LYS A 351 -11.96 -23.61 12.75
N GLY A 352 -12.39 -22.56 13.48
CA GLY A 352 -12.41 -22.57 14.95
C GLY A 352 -13.28 -23.68 15.51
N LEU A 353 -14.52 -23.81 15.02
CA LEU A 353 -15.46 -24.86 15.43
C LEU A 353 -14.89 -26.27 15.19
N GLY A 354 -14.41 -26.56 13.99
CA GLY A 354 -13.90 -27.90 13.67
C GLY A 354 -12.70 -28.29 14.54
N ARG A 355 -11.83 -27.32 14.87
CA ARG A 355 -10.70 -27.54 15.79
C ARG A 355 -11.17 -27.70 17.25
N ALA A 356 -12.16 -26.90 17.67
CA ALA A 356 -12.73 -26.99 19.01
C ALA A 356 -13.41 -28.34 19.23
N ALA A 357 -14.20 -28.78 18.26
CA ALA A 357 -14.88 -30.08 18.34
C ALA A 357 -13.89 -31.26 18.45
N ARG A 358 -12.76 -31.22 17.71
CA ARG A 358 -11.69 -32.24 17.86
C ARG A 358 -11.01 -32.18 19.23
N VAL A 359 -10.79 -30.99 19.78
CA VAL A 359 -10.23 -30.82 21.13
C VAL A 359 -11.17 -31.39 22.16
N LEU A 360 -12.48 -31.15 22.05
CA LEU A 360 -13.49 -31.69 22.94
C LEU A 360 -13.57 -33.20 22.84
N ASP A 361 -13.65 -33.74 21.62
CA ASP A 361 -13.70 -35.17 21.38
C ASP A 361 -12.49 -35.91 21.99
N ASN A 362 -11.28 -35.40 21.75
CA ASN A 362 -10.04 -35.91 22.32
C ASN A 362 -9.92 -35.77 23.85
N SER A 363 -10.72 -34.88 24.47
CA SER A 363 -10.62 -34.60 25.91
C SER A 363 -11.70 -35.31 26.72
N LEU A 364 -12.85 -35.57 26.10
CA LEU A 364 -14.04 -36.07 26.81
C LEU A 364 -14.25 -37.56 26.62
N GLY A 365 -13.69 -38.13 25.59
CA GLY A 365 -13.86 -39.55 25.25
C GLY A 365 -15.12 -39.82 24.43
N GLU A 366 -15.13 -41.01 23.81
CA GLU A 366 -16.17 -41.46 22.90
C GLU A 366 -17.50 -41.73 23.61
N GLY A 367 -18.60 -41.25 22.99
CA GLY A 367 -19.97 -41.59 23.42
C GLY A 367 -20.40 -40.95 24.75
N ARG A 368 -19.61 -40.03 25.28
CA ARG A 368 -19.97 -39.34 26.53
C ARG A 368 -20.95 -38.17 26.29
N TYR A 369 -20.82 -37.52 25.14
CA TYR A 369 -21.69 -36.41 24.72
C TYR A 369 -22.00 -36.54 23.23
N ASP A 370 -23.23 -36.22 22.84
CA ASP A 370 -23.69 -36.36 21.46
C ASP A 370 -23.40 -35.07 20.65
N TRP A 371 -23.32 -33.93 21.33
CA TRP A 371 -23.18 -32.63 20.66
C TRP A 371 -22.11 -31.75 21.29
N TYR A 372 -21.33 -31.12 20.43
CA TYR A 372 -20.38 -30.06 20.78
C TYR A 372 -20.88 -28.73 20.21
N THR A 373 -21.23 -27.82 21.11
CA THR A 373 -21.79 -26.50 20.76
C THR A 373 -20.83 -25.41 21.12
N LEU A 374 -20.61 -24.51 20.17
CA LEU A 374 -19.83 -23.29 20.34
C LEU A 374 -20.76 -22.08 20.29
N VAL A 375 -20.86 -21.36 21.40
CA VAL A 375 -21.51 -20.06 21.49
C VAL A 375 -20.46 -18.98 21.33
N TYR A 376 -20.56 -18.31 20.21
CA TYR A 376 -19.64 -17.27 19.83
C TYR A 376 -20.01 -15.97 20.52
N ARG A 377 -19.05 -15.34 21.22
CA ARG A 377 -19.20 -14.00 21.76
C ARG A 377 -18.31 -12.99 21.05
N SER A 378 -18.81 -11.78 20.89
CA SER A 378 -18.05 -10.62 20.46
C SER A 378 -18.40 -9.45 21.37
N ARG A 379 -17.38 -8.83 21.94
CA ARG A 379 -17.55 -7.70 22.86
C ARG A 379 -18.56 -8.00 24.00
N GLY A 380 -18.47 -9.19 24.58
CA GLY A 380 -19.34 -9.65 25.66
C GLY A 380 -20.75 -10.10 25.26
N MET A 381 -21.13 -9.97 23.98
CA MET A 381 -22.46 -10.34 23.48
C MET A 381 -22.42 -11.68 22.74
N PRO A 382 -23.38 -12.61 22.96
CA PRO A 382 -23.51 -13.80 22.16
C PRO A 382 -23.99 -13.42 20.74
N VAL A 383 -23.25 -13.88 19.72
CA VAL A 383 -23.50 -13.49 18.32
C VAL A 383 -24.09 -14.66 17.52
N SER A 384 -23.56 -15.86 17.72
CA SER A 384 -24.02 -17.05 17.01
C SER A 384 -23.78 -18.30 17.85
N GLN A 385 -24.56 -19.32 17.58
CA GLN A 385 -24.42 -20.65 18.16
C GLN A 385 -24.28 -21.66 17.01
N THR A 386 -23.31 -22.55 17.14
CA THR A 386 -23.10 -23.62 16.15
C THR A 386 -22.84 -24.94 16.90
N SER A 387 -23.63 -25.93 16.58
CA SER A 387 -23.55 -27.27 17.17
C SER A 387 -23.12 -28.28 16.12
N ILE A 388 -22.27 -29.23 16.48
CA ILE A 388 -21.81 -30.32 15.63
C ILE A 388 -22.02 -31.63 16.35
N ASN A 389 -22.55 -32.62 15.64
CA ASN A 389 -22.72 -33.97 16.21
C ASN A 389 -21.36 -34.67 16.33
N ALA A 390 -21.05 -35.18 17.53
CA ALA A 390 -19.76 -35.77 17.87
C ALA A 390 -19.47 -37.05 17.08
N GLU A 391 -20.47 -37.96 16.97
CA GLU A 391 -20.32 -39.20 16.21
C GLU A 391 -20.09 -38.94 14.72
N LYS A 392 -20.85 -38.01 14.12
CA LYS A 392 -20.67 -37.64 12.70
C LYS A 392 -19.33 -36.95 12.44
N LEU A 393 -18.82 -36.19 13.39
CA LEU A 393 -17.47 -35.64 13.28
C LEU A 393 -16.44 -36.77 13.21
N ARG A 394 -16.56 -37.76 14.07
CA ARG A 394 -15.65 -38.92 14.14
C ARG A 394 -15.71 -39.76 12.87
N GLN A 395 -16.92 -40.09 12.39
CA GLN A 395 -17.12 -40.80 11.14
C GLN A 395 -16.49 -40.05 9.94
N TYR A 396 -16.56 -38.72 9.95
CA TYR A 396 -15.92 -37.90 8.91
C TYR A 396 -14.40 -37.99 8.99
N GLU A 397 -13.81 -37.92 10.18
CA GLU A 397 -12.36 -38.03 10.37
C GLU A 397 -11.82 -39.42 9.98
N LEU A 398 -12.61 -40.44 10.15
CA LEU A 398 -12.30 -41.81 9.71
C LEU A 398 -12.58 -42.06 8.23
N ASN A 399 -13.03 -41.06 7.50
CA ASN A 399 -13.44 -41.13 6.09
C ASN A 399 -14.63 -42.08 5.82
N GLU A 400 -15.47 -42.31 6.80
CA GLU A 400 -16.69 -43.15 6.68
C GLU A 400 -17.84 -42.36 6.06
N ILE A 401 -17.87 -41.04 6.23
CA ILE A 401 -18.86 -40.13 5.63
C ILE A 401 -18.19 -38.98 4.89
N ASP A 402 -18.91 -38.43 3.95
CA ASP A 402 -18.47 -37.29 3.17
C ASP A 402 -18.68 -35.95 3.91
N ARG A 403 -18.04 -34.89 3.40
CA ARG A 403 -18.16 -33.52 3.92
C ARG A 403 -19.60 -32.99 3.93
N GLN A 404 -20.44 -33.41 2.99
CA GLN A 404 -21.83 -32.98 2.92
C GLN A 404 -22.66 -33.59 4.05
N SER A 405 -22.41 -34.82 4.40
CA SER A 405 -23.04 -35.51 5.53
C SER A 405 -22.67 -34.87 6.86
N LEU A 406 -21.39 -34.51 7.07
CA LEU A 406 -20.98 -33.77 8.25
C LEU A 406 -21.66 -32.40 8.31
N ARG A 407 -21.77 -31.69 7.18
CA ARG A 407 -22.44 -30.39 7.14
C ARG A 407 -23.92 -30.46 7.51
N ARG A 408 -24.61 -31.56 7.16
CA ARG A 408 -26.00 -31.79 7.58
C ARG A 408 -26.14 -32.10 9.07
N ALA A 409 -25.08 -32.60 9.70
CA ALA A 409 -24.98 -32.86 11.13
C ALA A 409 -24.43 -31.65 11.92
N THR A 410 -24.39 -30.48 11.30
CA THR A 410 -24.00 -29.19 11.91
C THR A 410 -25.20 -28.25 11.87
N ALA A 411 -25.59 -27.72 13.01
CA ALA A 411 -26.70 -26.79 13.16
C ALA A 411 -26.21 -25.42 13.56
N ASN A 412 -26.77 -24.38 12.93
CA ASN A 412 -26.57 -22.98 13.34
C ASN A 412 -27.87 -22.45 13.93
N ALA A 413 -27.76 -21.77 15.05
CA ALA A 413 -28.90 -21.20 15.77
C ALA A 413 -28.59 -19.81 16.33
N VAL A 414 -29.63 -19.09 16.68
CA VAL A 414 -29.52 -17.91 17.54
C VAL A 414 -29.17 -18.41 18.95
N PRO A 415 -28.20 -17.79 19.65
CA PRO A 415 -27.82 -18.20 20.99
C PRO A 415 -29.02 -18.23 21.93
N SER A 416 -29.26 -19.37 22.55
CA SER A 416 -30.34 -19.56 23.52
C SER A 416 -29.80 -19.53 24.95
N VAL A 417 -30.58 -18.95 25.85
CA VAL A 417 -30.30 -19.04 27.28
C VAL A 417 -30.95 -20.34 27.77
N LEU A 418 -30.16 -21.31 28.12
CA LEU A 418 -30.59 -22.58 28.69
C LEU A 418 -30.26 -22.57 30.21
N ASN A 419 -30.97 -23.37 30.98
CA ASN A 419 -30.60 -23.66 32.38
C ASN A 419 -29.51 -24.74 32.37
N ASP A 420 -28.27 -24.33 32.14
CA ASP A 420 -27.13 -25.19 31.96
C ASP A 420 -26.36 -25.39 33.26
N GLU A 421 -25.79 -26.57 33.44
CA GLU A 421 -24.82 -26.83 34.51
C GLU A 421 -23.46 -26.23 34.11
N VAL A 422 -23.04 -25.14 34.75
CA VAL A 422 -21.74 -24.51 34.52
C VAL A 422 -20.64 -25.33 35.19
N VAL A 423 -19.79 -25.96 34.38
CA VAL A 423 -18.67 -26.77 34.85
C VAL A 423 -17.33 -26.04 34.86
N TYR A 424 -17.23 -24.93 34.12
CA TYR A 424 -16.05 -24.07 34.09
C TYR A 424 -16.45 -22.62 33.78
N SER A 425 -15.90 -21.71 34.55
CA SER A 425 -16.02 -20.25 34.27
C SER A 425 -14.64 -19.61 34.39
N ALA A 426 -14.18 -19.04 33.31
CA ALA A 426 -12.90 -18.32 33.30
C ALA A 426 -12.99 -17.02 34.11
N PRO A 427 -11.98 -16.70 34.91
CA PRO A 427 -11.92 -15.40 35.60
C PRO A 427 -11.94 -14.27 34.58
N LEU A 428 -12.57 -13.15 34.98
CA LEU A 428 -12.55 -11.94 34.16
C LEU A 428 -11.14 -11.34 34.19
N ASP A 429 -10.52 -11.27 33.01
CA ASP A 429 -9.29 -10.50 32.82
C ASP A 429 -9.65 -9.00 32.81
N ARG A 430 -9.37 -8.33 33.92
CA ARG A 430 -9.82 -6.94 34.15
C ARG A 430 -8.96 -5.91 33.46
N THR A 431 -7.68 -6.22 33.19
CA THR A 431 -6.73 -5.26 32.65
C THR A 431 -6.08 -5.80 31.42
N ASP A 432 -6.10 -5.03 30.36
CA ASP A 432 -5.33 -5.30 29.17
C ASP A 432 -4.37 -4.12 28.92
N PHE A 433 -3.12 -4.45 28.62
CA PHE A 433 -2.09 -3.47 28.35
C PHE A 433 -1.23 -3.93 27.18
N SER A 434 -1.03 -3.04 26.21
CA SER A 434 -0.15 -3.31 25.08
C SER A 434 0.65 -2.07 24.70
N THR A 435 1.86 -2.31 24.18
CA THR A 435 2.73 -1.27 23.66
C THR A 435 3.13 -1.62 22.23
N GLY A 436 3.36 -0.60 21.41
CA GLY A 436 3.79 -0.81 20.04
C GLY A 436 4.19 0.49 19.35
N LEU A 437 4.86 0.37 18.22
CA LEU A 437 5.14 1.50 17.36
C LEU A 437 3.85 1.89 16.61
N GLY A 438 3.56 3.18 16.60
CA GLY A 438 2.48 3.77 15.82
C GLY A 438 3.03 4.65 14.71
N TYR A 439 2.30 4.75 13.64
CA TYR A 439 2.58 5.62 12.52
C TYR A 439 1.31 6.30 12.03
N THR A 440 1.40 7.60 11.79
CA THR A 440 0.35 8.38 11.12
C THR A 440 0.96 9.18 9.98
N GLN A 441 0.18 9.40 8.94
CA GLN A 441 0.59 10.22 7.81
C GLN A 441 -0.57 11.06 7.29
N SER A 442 -0.23 12.20 6.70
CA SER A 442 -1.11 13.02 5.87
C SER A 442 -0.44 13.27 4.53
N ILE A 443 -1.13 12.97 3.44
CA ILE A 443 -0.59 13.05 2.07
C ILE A 443 -1.30 14.19 1.34
N GLY A 444 -0.52 14.97 0.57
CA GLY A 444 -1.05 16.05 -0.24
C GLY A 444 -1.41 17.30 0.54
N GLY A 445 -0.75 17.54 1.66
CA GLY A 445 -0.87 18.78 2.43
C GLY A 445 -0.35 20.00 1.69
N PRO A 446 -0.77 21.22 2.11
CA PRO A 446 -0.38 22.46 1.44
C PRO A 446 1.12 22.75 1.51
N ASP A 447 1.76 22.46 2.61
CA ASP A 447 3.17 22.79 2.85
C ASP A 447 4.11 21.69 2.44
N ASN A 448 3.70 20.44 2.64
CA ASN A 448 4.50 19.28 2.27
C ASN A 448 3.61 18.15 1.72
N PHE A 449 4.14 17.41 0.74
CA PHE A 449 3.46 16.23 0.18
C PHE A 449 3.16 15.18 1.24
N LEU A 450 4.12 14.91 2.13
CA LEU A 450 4.01 13.90 3.18
C LEU A 450 4.34 14.51 4.54
N LEU A 451 3.34 14.64 5.38
CA LEU A 451 3.51 14.86 6.81
C LEU A 451 3.39 13.53 7.52
N TYR A 452 4.31 13.23 8.44
CA TYR A 452 4.33 11.95 9.13
C TYR A 452 4.70 12.09 10.60
N GLN A 453 4.29 11.11 11.39
CA GLN A 453 4.68 10.93 12.78
C GLN A 453 4.89 9.46 13.10
N PHE A 454 6.02 9.15 13.72
CA PHE A 454 6.28 7.91 14.44
C PHE A 454 6.12 8.16 15.92
N PHE A 455 5.40 7.31 16.60
CA PHE A 455 5.17 7.44 18.03
C PHE A 455 5.13 6.07 18.70
N LEU A 456 5.54 6.03 19.97
CA LEU A 456 5.31 4.86 20.80
C LEU A 456 3.87 4.91 21.31
N ARG A 457 3.11 3.84 21.06
CA ARG A 457 1.72 3.71 21.48
C ARG A 457 1.64 2.88 22.76
N PHE A 458 0.88 3.38 23.70
CA PHE A 458 0.50 2.68 24.93
C PHE A 458 -1.01 2.55 24.92
N ASN A 459 -1.52 1.31 24.89
CA ASN A 459 -2.94 1.04 25.00
C ASN A 459 -3.19 0.42 26.36
N ALA A 460 -4.26 0.82 27.01
CA ALA A 460 -4.74 0.25 28.25
C ALA A 460 -6.26 0.09 28.19
N ALA A 461 -6.75 -1.02 28.69
CA ALA A 461 -8.19 -1.24 28.88
C ALA A 461 -8.46 -1.76 30.29
N TYR A 462 -9.57 -1.34 30.86
CA TYR A 462 -10.08 -1.87 32.11
C TYR A 462 -11.51 -2.35 31.95
N HIS A 463 -11.74 -3.62 32.21
CA HIS A 463 -13.02 -4.29 32.11
C HIS A 463 -13.73 -4.32 33.47
N PHE A 464 -14.82 -3.57 33.60
CA PHE A 464 -15.70 -3.64 34.74
C PHE A 464 -16.48 -4.96 34.73
N ASP A 465 -16.89 -5.38 33.54
CA ASP A 465 -17.61 -6.61 33.23
C ASP A 465 -17.28 -7.06 31.81
N ARG A 466 -17.70 -8.26 31.38
CA ARG A 466 -17.48 -8.76 30.02
C ARG A 466 -18.09 -7.87 28.92
N ASN A 467 -19.13 -7.11 29.27
CA ASN A 467 -19.84 -6.19 28.37
C ASN A 467 -19.66 -4.70 28.69
N LYS A 468 -18.76 -4.36 29.64
CA LYS A 468 -18.49 -2.96 30.05
C LYS A 468 -17.00 -2.76 30.28
N TRP A 469 -16.42 -1.83 29.55
CA TRP A 469 -15.01 -1.48 29.72
C TRP A 469 -14.74 -0.02 29.37
N ILE A 470 -13.63 0.47 29.83
CA ILE A 470 -13.00 1.71 29.40
C ILE A 470 -11.66 1.37 28.75
N ASP A 471 -11.40 1.93 27.59
CA ASP A 471 -10.12 1.78 26.92
C ASP A 471 -9.58 3.14 26.46
N GLY A 472 -8.27 3.23 26.40
CA GLY A 472 -7.57 4.42 25.98
C GLY A 472 -6.22 4.13 25.36
N SER A 473 -5.74 5.09 24.58
CA SER A 473 -4.43 5.01 23.93
C SER A 473 -3.69 6.33 24.04
N LEU A 474 -2.45 6.28 24.51
CA LEU A 474 -1.50 7.39 24.53
C LEU A 474 -0.45 7.16 23.46
N GLY A 475 -0.06 8.23 22.78
CA GLY A 475 1.07 8.24 21.85
C GLY A 475 2.17 9.17 22.35
N LEU A 476 3.39 8.65 22.49
CA LEU A 476 4.58 9.42 22.75
C LEU A 476 5.32 9.64 21.44
N ASN A 477 5.49 10.90 21.03
CA ASN A 477 6.17 11.26 19.79
C ASN A 477 7.63 10.83 19.83
N LEU A 478 8.08 10.15 18.76
CA LEU A 478 9.48 9.77 18.57
C LEU A 478 10.14 10.61 17.47
N LEU A 479 9.42 10.78 16.37
CA LEU A 479 9.91 11.48 15.18
C LEU A 479 8.71 11.97 14.36
N ASN A 480 8.77 13.22 13.93
CA ASN A 480 7.81 13.78 12.98
C ASN A 480 8.47 14.87 12.13
N ASN A 481 7.77 15.33 11.09
CA ASN A 481 8.13 16.51 10.31
C ASN A 481 7.02 17.57 10.34
N TYR A 482 6.30 17.68 11.46
CA TYR A 482 5.19 18.61 11.60
C TYR A 482 5.62 20.08 11.69
N ASP A 483 6.92 20.33 11.96
CA ASP A 483 7.54 21.67 11.83
C ASP A 483 7.49 22.21 10.40
N GLU A 484 7.35 21.33 9.41
CA GLU A 484 7.16 21.70 8.00
C GLU A 484 5.71 22.12 7.68
N PHE A 485 4.77 21.95 8.62
CA PHE A 485 3.38 22.37 8.47
C PHE A 485 3.19 23.79 8.99
N VAL A 486 3.50 24.77 8.14
CA VAL A 486 3.51 26.21 8.46
C VAL A 486 2.21 26.93 8.05
N TYR A 487 1.37 26.28 7.25
CA TYR A 487 0.16 26.90 6.71
C TYR A 487 -0.83 27.31 7.80
N ASP A 488 -1.01 28.61 7.96
CA ASP A 488 -1.87 29.24 8.96
C ASP A 488 -2.79 30.32 8.38
N ALA A 489 -2.76 30.51 7.06
CA ALA A 489 -3.55 31.55 6.44
C ALA A 489 -5.05 31.22 6.42
N PRO A 490 -5.94 32.19 6.64
CA PRO A 490 -7.37 31.99 6.48
C PRO A 490 -7.66 31.65 5.01
N SER A 491 -8.13 30.44 4.75
CA SER A 491 -8.59 30.01 3.45
C SER A 491 -10.02 30.46 3.22
N GLN A 492 -10.32 30.98 2.03
CA GLN A 492 -11.69 31.27 1.61
C GLN A 492 -12.49 30.02 1.21
N LEU A 493 -11.79 28.87 1.09
CA LEU A 493 -12.42 27.58 0.81
C LEU A 493 -12.94 26.92 2.07
N PRO A 494 -14.09 26.21 2.01
CA PRO A 494 -14.60 25.46 3.15
C PRO A 494 -13.55 24.44 3.61
N ARG A 495 -13.13 24.49 4.85
CA ARG A 495 -12.20 23.52 5.43
C ARG A 495 -12.99 22.29 5.89
N VAL A 496 -12.57 21.13 5.46
CA VAL A 496 -13.14 19.85 5.93
C VAL A 496 -12.69 19.52 7.36
N ARG A 497 -11.52 20.05 7.78
CA ARG A 497 -10.97 19.91 9.14
C ARG A 497 -10.30 21.22 9.53
N THR A 498 -10.88 21.95 10.47
CA THR A 498 -10.45 23.29 10.86
C THR A 498 -9.16 23.30 11.70
N ASP A 499 -8.93 22.27 12.51
CA ASP A 499 -7.89 22.32 13.55
C ASP A 499 -6.78 21.26 13.36
N VAL A 500 -6.58 20.81 12.11
CA VAL A 500 -5.59 19.73 11.81
C VAL A 500 -4.20 20.12 12.28
N ARG A 501 -3.79 21.37 12.10
CA ARG A 501 -2.47 21.85 12.51
C ARG A 501 -2.30 21.78 14.02
N GLU A 502 -3.26 22.27 14.78
CA GLU A 502 -3.21 22.23 16.25
C GLU A 502 -3.10 20.81 16.76
N TYR A 503 -3.87 19.88 16.21
CA TYR A 503 -3.78 18.46 16.56
C TYR A 503 -2.42 17.83 16.21
N MET A 504 -1.81 18.26 15.14
CA MET A 504 -0.54 17.68 14.67
C MET A 504 0.67 18.25 15.42
N THR A 505 0.65 19.54 15.77
CA THR A 505 1.86 20.26 16.23
C THR A 505 1.95 20.42 17.75
N THR A 506 0.92 20.12 18.53
CA THR A 506 0.80 20.67 19.90
C THR A 506 1.41 19.86 21.02
N SER A 507 1.79 18.59 20.90
CA SER A 507 2.39 17.89 22.04
C SER A 507 3.15 16.63 21.72
N ASP A 508 4.22 16.41 22.50
CA ASP A 508 5.01 15.17 22.46
C ASP A 508 4.22 13.97 23.01
N VAL A 509 3.24 14.21 23.85
CA VAL A 509 2.33 13.20 24.41
C VAL A 509 0.91 13.50 23.98
N GLN A 510 0.30 12.59 23.28
CA GLN A 510 -1.06 12.75 22.71
C GLN A 510 -1.99 11.66 23.22
N LEU A 511 -3.14 12.08 23.74
CA LEU A 511 -4.25 11.16 23.96
C LEU A 511 -4.88 10.84 22.59
N LYS A 512 -4.65 9.61 22.10
CA LYS A 512 -5.15 9.20 20.77
C LYS A 512 -6.62 8.85 20.80
N HIS A 513 -7.08 8.19 21.87
CA HIS A 513 -8.51 7.98 22.18
C HIS A 513 -8.71 7.67 23.66
N LEU A 514 -9.91 7.92 24.14
CA LEU A 514 -10.43 7.46 25.41
C LEU A 514 -11.92 7.15 25.20
N GLN A 515 -12.31 5.90 25.46
CA GLN A 515 -13.64 5.43 25.17
C GLN A 515 -14.19 4.59 26.32
N TYR A 516 -15.42 4.84 26.71
CA TYR A 516 -16.22 3.92 27.50
C TYR A 516 -17.15 3.15 26.57
N THR A 517 -17.16 1.84 26.71
CA THR A 517 -18.02 0.97 25.92
C THR A 517 -18.90 0.14 26.84
N GLN A 518 -20.19 0.11 26.53
CA GLN A 518 -21.16 -0.80 27.11
C GLN A 518 -21.98 -1.44 25.99
N THR A 519 -22.02 -2.77 25.95
CA THR A 519 -22.85 -3.52 25.01
C THR A 519 -24.06 -4.05 25.74
N LYS A 520 -25.24 -3.99 25.10
CA LYS A 520 -26.48 -4.51 25.62
C LYS A 520 -27.30 -5.12 24.48
N GLN A 521 -27.75 -6.33 24.68
CA GLN A 521 -28.70 -6.94 23.75
C GLN A 521 -30.06 -6.28 23.95
N LEU A 522 -30.66 -5.72 22.91
CA LEU A 522 -31.95 -5.02 22.97
C LEU A 522 -33.10 -5.98 22.74
N ASP A 523 -32.93 -6.96 21.85
CA ASP A 523 -33.90 -8.04 21.60
C ASP A 523 -33.13 -9.31 21.17
N ARG A 524 -33.83 -10.44 21.13
CA ARG A 524 -33.23 -11.73 20.72
C ARG A 524 -32.77 -11.74 19.26
N ASP A 525 -33.34 -10.89 18.42
CA ASP A 525 -33.10 -10.82 16.98
C ASP A 525 -32.29 -9.57 16.57
N LEU A 526 -31.85 -8.74 17.52
CA LEU A 526 -31.02 -7.55 17.37
C LEU A 526 -29.77 -7.69 18.27
#